data_72b13cea2a09244dcdde2d2bbb2ce296
#
_entry.id   72b13cea2a09244dcdde2d2bbb2ce296
#
_cell.length_a   1.000
_cell.length_b   1.000
_cell.length_c   1.000
_cell.angle_alpha   90.00
_cell.angle_beta   90.00
_cell.angle_gamma   90.00
#
_symmetry.space_group_name_H-M   'P 1'
#
loop_
_entity.id
_entity.type
_entity.pdbx_description
1 polymer ?
#
loop_
_entity_poly.entity_id
_entity_poly.type
_entity_poly.pdbx_seq_one_letter_code
_entity_poly.pdbx_strand_id
1 'polypeptide(L)'
;MRSKNTAGVVLGHKNINEADKLVFLYTENFGKIIAIAKGARKITSKFTGHLETLNFVKVELYFGGKYTLVKEIETIKNFKEIRDDLEKLKNTLKVAEITNKLTYENEQIPNLTQLLENCIKLICSTKRPHVVIQSYTIKILNQIGVIPNFKEIETALDKKYLKYLNFIKTKPMEDAEKICLSMEEERNVDRIIQRLLQYA
;
A
#
# COMPACT_ATOMS: atom_id res chain seq x y z
N MET A 1 -26.84 4.88 12.75
CA MET A 1 -26.31 4.97 11.38
C MET A 1 -25.66 6.33 11.21
N ARG A 2 -24.36 6.41 10.95
CA ARG A 2 -23.66 7.71 10.91
C ARG A 2 -22.69 7.76 9.74
N SER A 3 -22.71 8.87 9.02
CA SER A 3 -21.61 9.26 8.15
C SER A 3 -20.39 9.62 8.99
N LYS A 4 -19.20 9.24 8.53
CA LYS A 4 -17.93 9.55 9.18
C LYS A 4 -16.92 10.00 8.13
N ASN A 5 -16.20 11.06 8.47
CA ASN A 5 -15.09 11.58 7.66
C ASN A 5 -13.77 10.97 8.10
N THR A 6 -12.92 10.65 7.13
CA THR A 6 -11.57 10.18 7.36
C THR A 6 -10.67 10.55 6.19
N ALA A 7 -9.37 10.65 6.42
CA ALA A 7 -8.39 10.64 5.36
C ALA A 7 -7.98 9.19 5.05
N GLY A 8 -7.48 8.97 3.85
CA GLY A 8 -7.02 7.65 3.44
C GLY A 8 -6.42 7.66 2.04
N VAL A 9 -6.14 6.48 1.53
CA VAL A 9 -5.60 6.26 0.19
C VAL A 9 -6.44 5.24 -0.56
N VAL A 10 -6.64 5.48 -1.84
CA VAL A 10 -7.30 4.53 -2.75
C VAL A 10 -6.31 3.44 -3.12
N LEU A 11 -6.53 2.21 -2.64
CA LEU A 11 -5.70 1.05 -2.98
C LEU A 11 -6.09 0.41 -4.31
N GLY A 12 -7.29 0.70 -4.80
CA GLY A 12 -7.80 0.19 -6.06
C GLY A 12 -9.31 0.25 -6.13
N HIS A 13 -9.84 -0.14 -7.28
CA HIS A 13 -11.28 -0.22 -7.50
C HIS A 13 -11.63 -1.31 -8.51
N LYS A 14 -12.88 -1.78 -8.46
CA LYS A 14 -13.47 -2.70 -9.45
C LYS A 14 -14.81 -2.16 -9.91
N ASN A 15 -15.11 -2.32 -11.19
CA ASN A 15 -16.44 -2.00 -11.71
C ASN A 15 -17.43 -3.06 -11.20
N ILE A 16 -18.55 -2.61 -10.68
CA ILE A 16 -19.69 -3.45 -10.28
C ILE A 16 -20.96 -2.84 -10.84
N ASN A 17 -21.94 -3.67 -11.15
CA ASN A 17 -23.18 -3.23 -11.76
C ASN A 17 -22.92 -2.35 -13.01
N GLU A 18 -23.95 -1.67 -13.50
CA GLU A 18 -23.86 -0.81 -14.69
C GLU A 18 -23.11 0.50 -14.43
N ALA A 19 -23.29 1.10 -13.25
CA ALA A 19 -22.84 2.46 -12.95
C ALA A 19 -21.96 2.60 -11.73
N ASP A 20 -21.72 1.53 -10.96
CA ASP A 20 -21.08 1.60 -9.65
C ASP A 20 -19.63 1.11 -9.68
N LYS A 21 -18.85 1.53 -8.68
CA LYS A 21 -17.50 0.98 -8.39
C LYS A 21 -17.44 0.45 -6.96
N LEU A 22 -16.81 -0.71 -6.79
CA LEU A 22 -16.31 -1.18 -5.50
C LEU A 22 -14.94 -0.58 -5.31
N VAL A 23 -14.71 0.11 -4.19
CA VAL A 23 -13.49 0.86 -3.90
C VAL A 23 -12.81 0.25 -2.68
N PHE A 24 -11.52 -0.01 -2.80
CA PHE A 24 -10.65 -0.46 -1.71
C PHE A 24 -9.90 0.76 -1.18
N LEU A 25 -10.17 1.15 0.04
CA LEU A 25 -9.55 2.28 0.72
C LEU A 25 -8.75 1.78 1.91
N TYR A 26 -7.58 2.35 2.15
CA TYR A 26 -6.95 2.28 3.46
C TYR A 26 -7.09 3.65 4.15
N THR A 27 -7.78 3.66 5.28
CA THR A 27 -8.15 4.90 5.98
C THR A 27 -7.41 5.02 7.30
N GLU A 28 -7.18 6.26 7.76
CA GLU A 28 -6.47 6.52 9.00
C GLU A 28 -7.26 6.05 10.23
N ASN A 29 -8.59 6.24 10.20
CA ASN A 29 -9.42 6.00 11.38
C ASN A 29 -10.09 4.63 11.41
N PHE A 30 -10.17 3.92 10.28
CA PHE A 30 -10.93 2.66 10.19
C PHE A 30 -10.14 1.53 9.54
N GLY A 31 -8.84 1.74 9.24
CA GLY A 31 -8.05 0.76 8.51
C GLY A 31 -8.57 0.54 7.08
N LYS A 32 -8.50 -0.68 6.60
CA LYS A 32 -9.02 -1.02 5.26
C LYS A 32 -10.52 -1.04 5.24
N ILE A 33 -11.10 -0.33 4.29
CA ILE A 33 -12.54 -0.27 4.04
C ILE A 33 -12.83 -0.66 2.60
N ILE A 34 -13.82 -1.52 2.43
CA ILE A 34 -14.40 -1.85 1.13
C ILE A 34 -15.74 -1.13 1.05
N ALA A 35 -15.86 -0.18 0.12
CA ALA A 35 -17.03 0.67 0.00
C ALA A 35 -17.55 0.72 -1.44
N ILE A 36 -18.85 0.98 -1.60
CA ILE A 36 -19.48 1.17 -2.90
C ILE A 36 -19.61 2.68 -3.20
N ALA A 37 -19.05 3.11 -4.31
CA ALA A 37 -19.27 4.43 -4.90
C ALA A 37 -20.38 4.34 -5.95
N LYS A 38 -21.61 4.68 -5.56
CA LYS A 38 -22.78 4.61 -6.44
C LYS A 38 -22.73 5.66 -7.53
N GLY A 39 -22.96 5.22 -8.77
CA GLY A 39 -22.93 6.10 -9.93
C GLY A 39 -21.54 6.57 -10.35
N ALA A 40 -20.48 5.96 -9.83
CA ALA A 40 -19.09 6.38 -10.07
C ALA A 40 -18.64 6.26 -11.53
N ARG A 41 -19.36 5.47 -12.36
CA ARG A 41 -19.08 5.28 -13.78
C ARG A 41 -19.88 6.20 -14.70
N LYS A 42 -20.83 6.97 -14.16
CA LYS A 42 -21.59 7.96 -14.94
C LYS A 42 -20.67 9.09 -15.37
N ILE A 43 -20.90 9.64 -16.58
CA ILE A 43 -20.09 10.75 -17.11
C ILE A 43 -20.16 11.98 -16.17
N THR A 44 -21.33 12.22 -15.55
CA THR A 44 -21.56 13.33 -14.62
C THR A 44 -21.20 12.97 -13.16
N SER A 45 -20.40 11.93 -12.95
CA SER A 45 -20.09 11.46 -11.61
C SER A 45 -19.21 12.43 -10.86
N LYS A 46 -19.59 12.78 -9.62
CA LYS A 46 -18.77 13.55 -8.69
C LYS A 46 -17.52 12.78 -8.20
N PHE A 47 -17.44 11.50 -8.48
CA PHE A 47 -16.30 10.63 -8.12
C PHE A 47 -15.20 10.60 -9.18
N THR A 48 -15.44 11.18 -10.35
CA THR A 48 -14.50 11.14 -11.48
C THR A 48 -13.14 11.71 -11.09
N GLY A 49 -12.09 10.93 -11.35
CA GLY A 49 -10.70 11.31 -11.03
C GLY A 49 -10.28 11.14 -9.56
N HIS A 50 -11.24 11.11 -8.62
CA HIS A 50 -10.91 10.97 -7.19
C HIS A 50 -10.63 9.51 -6.78
N LEU A 51 -11.27 8.55 -7.46
CA LEU A 51 -11.15 7.10 -7.17
C LEU A 51 -9.96 6.43 -7.85
N GLU A 52 -9.04 7.20 -8.40
CA GLU A 52 -7.84 6.65 -9.02
C GLU A 52 -6.91 6.06 -7.95
N THR A 53 -6.34 4.90 -8.28
CA THR A 53 -5.41 4.20 -7.38
C THR A 53 -4.25 5.11 -6.97
N LEU A 54 -3.91 5.09 -5.69
CA LEU A 54 -2.89 5.91 -5.02
C LEU A 54 -3.24 7.40 -4.88
N ASN A 55 -4.48 7.80 -5.15
CA ASN A 55 -4.93 9.10 -4.67
C ASN A 55 -5.06 9.09 -3.14
N PHE A 56 -4.48 10.09 -2.50
CA PHE A 56 -4.75 10.40 -1.09
C PHE A 56 -5.98 11.28 -1.04
N VAL A 57 -6.95 10.87 -0.25
CA VAL A 57 -8.30 11.42 -0.29
C VAL A 57 -8.83 11.73 1.10
N LYS A 58 -9.68 12.73 1.18
CA LYS A 58 -10.64 12.90 2.26
C LYS A 58 -11.95 12.28 1.81
N VAL A 59 -12.52 11.40 2.62
CA VAL A 59 -13.70 10.64 2.24
C VAL A 59 -14.75 10.66 3.34
N GLU A 60 -16.00 10.86 2.97
CA GLU A 60 -17.15 10.62 3.81
C GLU A 60 -17.72 9.23 3.53
N LEU A 61 -17.68 8.37 4.55
CA LEU A 61 -18.17 7.01 4.52
C LEU A 61 -19.47 6.89 5.31
N TYR A 62 -20.46 6.27 4.72
CA TYR A 62 -21.72 5.96 5.38
C TYR A 62 -21.76 4.49 5.77
N PHE A 63 -21.76 4.26 7.08
CA PHE A 63 -21.88 2.94 7.69
C PHE A 63 -23.34 2.69 8.08
N GLY A 64 -24.09 2.08 7.19
CA GLY A 64 -25.49 1.83 7.45
C GLY A 64 -26.09 0.88 6.43
N GLY A 65 -26.36 -0.35 6.86
CA GLY A 65 -26.87 -1.40 6.02
C GLY A 65 -25.83 -2.49 5.69
N LYS A 66 -26.08 -3.22 4.62
CA LYS A 66 -25.26 -4.38 4.22
C LYS A 66 -23.86 -3.96 3.74
N TYR A 67 -23.70 -2.73 3.24
CA TYR A 67 -22.46 -2.25 2.61
C TYR A 67 -22.13 -0.83 3.07
N THR A 68 -20.84 -0.55 3.20
CA THR A 68 -20.34 0.83 3.37
C THR A 68 -20.45 1.57 2.03
N LEU A 69 -20.89 2.83 2.07
CA LEU A 69 -21.03 3.67 0.88
C LEU A 69 -20.08 4.86 0.94
N VAL A 70 -19.48 5.19 -0.19
CA VAL A 70 -18.80 6.48 -0.38
C VAL A 70 -19.86 7.53 -0.66
N LYS A 71 -20.00 8.52 0.22
CA LYS A 71 -20.91 9.67 0.07
C LYS A 71 -20.24 10.81 -0.65
N GLU A 72 -19.07 11.20 -0.17
CA GLU A 72 -18.24 12.24 -0.74
C GLU A 72 -16.78 11.80 -0.74
N ILE A 73 -16.03 12.32 -1.69
CA ILE A 73 -14.59 12.07 -1.80
C ILE A 73 -13.94 13.27 -2.48
N GLU A 74 -12.82 13.68 -1.92
CA GLU A 74 -11.98 14.76 -2.43
C GLU A 74 -10.52 14.30 -2.44
N THR A 75 -9.82 14.54 -3.53
CA THR A 75 -8.38 14.26 -3.61
C THR A 75 -7.59 15.34 -2.88
N ILE A 76 -6.89 14.96 -1.82
CA ILE A 76 -5.96 15.82 -1.08
C ILE A 76 -4.64 15.88 -1.83
N LYS A 77 -4.18 14.72 -2.34
CA LYS A 77 -2.88 14.59 -3.02
C LYS A 77 -2.95 13.51 -4.09
N ASN A 78 -2.41 13.82 -5.24
CA ASN A 78 -2.10 12.86 -6.29
C ASN A 78 -0.63 13.03 -6.71
N PHE A 79 -0.05 11.97 -7.19
CA PHE A 79 1.33 11.95 -7.71
C PHE A 79 1.27 11.92 -9.23
N LYS A 80 1.10 13.08 -9.86
CA LYS A 80 0.98 13.18 -11.33
C LYS A 80 2.19 12.60 -12.05
N GLU A 81 3.38 12.86 -11.51
CA GLU A 81 4.65 12.37 -12.04
C GLU A 81 4.76 10.83 -12.13
N ILE A 82 3.93 10.11 -11.39
CA ILE A 82 3.85 8.65 -11.50
C ILE A 82 3.15 8.23 -12.79
N ARG A 83 2.15 8.98 -13.21
CA ARG A 83 1.30 8.63 -14.36
C ARG A 83 1.98 8.89 -15.69
N ASP A 84 2.96 9.80 -15.68
CA ASP A 84 3.75 10.17 -16.86
C ASP A 84 4.94 9.21 -17.09
N ASP A 85 5.21 8.29 -16.12
CA ASP A 85 6.31 7.34 -16.18
C ASP A 85 5.79 5.91 -15.90
N LEU A 86 5.81 5.06 -16.91
CA LEU A 86 5.27 3.70 -16.85
C LEU A 86 5.97 2.83 -15.78
N GLU A 87 7.27 3.02 -15.58
CA GLU A 87 8.03 2.25 -14.60
C GLU A 87 7.68 2.68 -13.17
N LYS A 88 7.57 3.97 -12.91
CA LYS A 88 7.08 4.51 -11.63
C LYS A 88 5.66 4.04 -11.35
N LEU A 89 4.78 4.11 -12.35
CA LEU A 89 3.40 3.63 -12.21
C LEU A 89 3.36 2.15 -11.83
N LYS A 90 4.10 1.29 -12.54
CA LYS A 90 4.18 -0.15 -12.24
C LYS A 90 4.66 -0.42 -10.81
N ASN A 91 5.71 0.27 -10.37
CA ASN A 91 6.28 0.10 -9.03
C ASN A 91 5.31 0.57 -7.94
N THR A 92 4.63 1.68 -8.14
CA THR A 92 3.67 2.20 -7.16
C THR A 92 2.38 1.38 -7.12
N LEU A 93 1.90 0.84 -8.24
CA LEU A 93 0.77 -0.10 -8.25
C LEU A 93 1.12 -1.39 -7.50
N LYS A 94 2.35 -1.89 -7.60
CA LYS A 94 2.82 -3.02 -6.80
C LYS A 94 2.76 -2.73 -5.29
N VAL A 95 3.08 -1.52 -4.86
CA VAL A 95 2.96 -1.10 -3.46
C VAL A 95 1.48 -1.09 -3.01
N ALA A 96 0.57 -0.57 -3.84
CA ALA A 96 -0.85 -0.60 -3.55
C ALA A 96 -1.39 -2.04 -3.44
N GLU A 97 -0.95 -2.93 -4.33
CA GLU A 97 -1.32 -4.35 -4.31
C GLU A 97 -0.82 -5.05 -3.04
N ILE A 98 0.45 -4.85 -2.65
CA ILE A 98 1.03 -5.37 -1.42
C ILE A 98 0.23 -4.89 -0.22
N THR A 99 -0.07 -3.59 -0.15
CA THR A 99 -0.87 -3.01 0.93
C THR A 99 -2.25 -3.65 1.00
N ASN A 100 -2.92 -3.76 -0.16
CA ASN A 100 -4.25 -4.35 -0.23
C ASN A 100 -4.26 -5.83 0.18
N LYS A 101 -3.22 -6.57 -0.14
CA LYS A 101 -3.07 -7.99 0.24
C LYS A 101 -2.82 -8.17 1.74
N LEU A 102 -1.97 -7.33 2.33
CA LEU A 102 -1.50 -7.46 3.72
C LEU A 102 -2.41 -6.77 4.75
N THR A 103 -3.47 -6.10 4.32
CA THR A 103 -4.41 -5.43 5.24
C THR A 103 -5.75 -6.13 5.23
N TYR A 104 -6.35 -6.30 6.41
CA TYR A 104 -7.67 -6.86 6.58
C TYR A 104 -8.71 -5.78 6.79
N GLU A 105 -9.96 -6.07 6.42
CA GLU A 105 -11.07 -5.11 6.54
C GLU A 105 -11.32 -4.74 8.01
N ASN A 106 -11.46 -3.42 8.26
CA ASN A 106 -11.64 -2.81 9.57
C ASN A 106 -10.46 -2.98 10.55
N GLU A 107 -9.28 -3.37 10.05
CA GLU A 107 -8.08 -3.49 10.86
C GLU A 107 -7.12 -2.32 10.60
N GLN A 108 -6.74 -1.63 11.66
CA GLN A 108 -5.80 -0.52 11.60
C GLN A 108 -4.37 -1.01 11.85
N ILE A 109 -3.47 -0.58 10.98
CA ILE A 109 -2.02 -0.71 11.19
C ILE A 109 -1.49 0.70 11.49
N PRO A 110 -0.83 0.92 12.63
CA PRO A 110 -0.34 2.24 13.01
C PRO A 110 0.55 2.87 11.94
N ASN A 111 0.30 4.14 11.62
CA ASN A 111 1.10 4.95 10.67
C ASN A 111 1.24 4.37 9.26
N LEU A 112 0.40 3.41 8.84
CA LEU A 112 0.53 2.78 7.53
C LEU A 112 0.29 3.78 6.38
N THR A 113 -0.66 4.71 6.51
CA THR A 113 -0.90 5.75 5.50
C THR A 113 0.34 6.60 5.27
N GLN A 114 1.06 6.97 6.33
CA GLN A 114 2.29 7.75 6.24
C GLN A 114 3.45 6.92 5.66
N LEU A 115 3.56 5.66 6.05
CA LEU A 115 4.55 4.73 5.51
C LEU A 115 4.36 4.56 3.99
N LEU A 116 3.11 4.41 3.56
CA LEU A 116 2.73 4.30 2.15
C LEU A 116 3.05 5.58 1.37
N GLU A 117 2.71 6.75 1.92
CA GLU A 117 3.01 8.04 1.30
C GLU A 117 4.52 8.24 1.12
N ASN A 118 5.31 7.93 2.14
CA ASN A 118 6.77 8.03 2.06
C ASN A 118 7.34 7.06 1.02
N CYS A 119 6.83 5.83 0.96
CA CYS A 119 7.23 4.87 -0.06
C CYS A 119 6.99 5.40 -1.48
N ILE A 120 5.81 5.96 -1.74
CA ILE A 120 5.46 6.53 -3.04
C ILE A 120 6.37 7.71 -3.40
N LYS A 121 6.61 8.63 -2.47
CA LYS A 121 7.53 9.77 -2.66
C LYS A 121 8.94 9.30 -3.03
N LEU A 122 9.45 8.28 -2.33
CA LEU A 122 10.76 7.72 -2.63
C LEU A 122 10.81 7.08 -4.01
N ILE A 123 9.79 6.31 -4.40
CA ILE A 123 9.71 5.71 -5.74
C ILE A 123 9.74 6.79 -6.83
N CYS A 124 9.16 7.96 -6.60
CA CYS A 124 9.21 9.06 -7.57
C CYS A 124 10.61 9.60 -7.80
N SER A 125 11.50 9.55 -6.80
CA SER A 125 12.82 10.18 -6.82
C SER A 125 14.00 9.22 -6.94
N THR A 126 13.80 7.94 -6.58
CA THR A 126 14.88 6.94 -6.54
C THR A 126 15.25 6.38 -7.91
N LYS A 127 16.50 5.92 -8.03
CA LYS A 127 16.96 5.07 -9.14
C LYS A 127 16.83 3.57 -8.82
N ARG A 128 16.44 3.20 -7.57
CA ARG A 128 16.36 1.82 -7.09
C ARG A 128 15.00 1.53 -6.43
N PRO A 129 13.88 1.66 -7.17
CA PRO A 129 12.54 1.53 -6.60
C PRO A 129 12.28 0.14 -5.96
N HIS A 130 12.91 -0.90 -6.47
CA HIS A 130 12.79 -2.26 -5.92
C HIS A 130 13.26 -2.36 -4.46
N VAL A 131 14.37 -1.67 -4.09
CA VAL A 131 14.90 -1.67 -2.72
C VAL A 131 13.94 -0.94 -1.76
N VAL A 132 13.34 0.15 -2.23
CA VAL A 132 12.31 0.89 -1.47
C VAL A 132 11.08 0.01 -1.25
N ILE A 133 10.64 -0.73 -2.28
CA ILE A 133 9.51 -1.66 -2.18
C ILE A 133 9.83 -2.82 -1.23
N GLN A 134 11.05 -3.37 -1.28
CA GLN A 134 11.50 -4.39 -0.32
C GLN A 134 11.41 -3.87 1.11
N SER A 135 11.95 -2.67 1.37
CA SER A 135 11.91 -2.04 2.69
C SER A 135 10.48 -1.80 3.17
N TYR A 136 9.62 -1.25 2.30
CA TYR A 136 8.20 -1.07 2.58
C TYR A 136 7.52 -2.40 2.95
N THR A 137 7.74 -3.44 2.16
CA THR A 137 7.12 -4.76 2.37
C THR A 137 7.55 -5.37 3.70
N ILE A 138 8.85 -5.32 4.03
CA ILE A 138 9.36 -5.84 5.31
C ILE A 138 8.80 -5.05 6.49
N LYS A 139 8.65 -3.72 6.39
CA LYS A 139 8.08 -2.89 7.45
C LYS A 139 6.62 -3.24 7.71
N ILE A 140 5.81 -3.41 6.66
CA ILE A 140 4.40 -3.79 6.83
C ILE A 140 4.27 -5.19 7.43
N LEU A 141 5.03 -6.18 6.93
CA LEU A 141 5.06 -7.54 7.46
C LEU A 141 5.49 -7.57 8.94
N ASN A 142 6.41 -6.69 9.34
CA ASN A 142 6.80 -6.55 10.74
C ASN A 142 5.68 -5.96 11.60
N GLN A 143 4.95 -4.96 11.09
CA GLN A 143 3.84 -4.33 11.82
C GLN A 143 2.67 -5.28 12.04
N ILE A 144 2.39 -6.18 11.08
CA ILE A 144 1.35 -7.20 11.22
C ILE A 144 1.82 -8.47 11.94
N GLY A 145 3.08 -8.49 12.43
CA GLY A 145 3.60 -9.60 13.23
C GLY A 145 3.96 -10.88 12.46
N VAL A 146 4.00 -10.84 11.13
CA VAL A 146 4.32 -12.01 10.28
C VAL A 146 5.82 -12.30 10.21
N ILE A 147 6.67 -11.29 10.47
CA ILE A 147 8.11 -11.51 10.44
C ILE A 147 8.53 -12.28 11.71
N PRO A 148 8.97 -13.52 11.57
CA PRO A 148 9.52 -14.26 12.69
C PRO A 148 10.79 -13.56 13.20
N ASN A 149 11.16 -13.86 14.43
CA ASN A 149 12.44 -13.40 14.94
C ASN A 149 13.55 -13.96 14.05
N PHE A 150 14.25 -13.10 13.32
CA PHE A 150 15.28 -13.54 12.37
C PHE A 150 16.37 -14.44 13.01
N LYS A 151 16.52 -14.38 14.36
CA LYS A 151 17.40 -15.30 15.10
C LYS A 151 16.95 -16.77 15.03
N GLU A 152 15.66 -17.03 14.84
CA GLU A 152 15.12 -18.40 14.73
C GLU A 152 15.28 -18.97 13.32
N ILE A 153 15.51 -18.12 12.32
CA ILE A 153 15.71 -18.50 10.91
C ILE A 153 17.23 -18.55 10.57
N GLU A 154 18.08 -18.18 11.50
CA GLU A 154 19.54 -18.09 11.29
C GLU A 154 20.18 -19.38 10.78
N THR A 155 19.55 -20.53 10.99
CA THR A 155 20.01 -21.84 10.49
C THR A 155 19.68 -22.09 9.02
N ALA A 156 18.73 -21.35 8.43
CA ALA A 156 18.22 -21.58 7.08
C ALA A 156 18.59 -20.49 6.06
N LEU A 157 19.04 -19.32 6.52
CA LEU A 157 19.38 -18.18 5.67
C LEU A 157 20.82 -17.73 5.91
N ASP A 158 21.48 -17.31 4.81
CA ASP A 158 22.80 -16.68 4.89
C ASP A 158 22.75 -15.43 5.80
N LYS A 159 23.70 -15.33 6.73
CA LYS A 159 23.84 -14.21 7.67
C LYS A 159 23.83 -12.84 6.99
N LYS A 160 24.26 -12.76 5.73
CA LYS A 160 24.26 -11.53 4.94
C LYS A 160 22.84 -11.05 4.66
N TYR A 161 21.95 -11.95 4.22
CA TYR A 161 20.53 -11.59 3.94
C TYR A 161 19.80 -11.24 5.22
N LEU A 162 20.08 -11.92 6.31
CA LEU A 162 19.51 -11.59 7.63
C LEU A 162 19.90 -10.19 8.09
N LYS A 163 21.16 -9.81 7.93
CA LYS A 163 21.64 -8.44 8.25
C LYS A 163 20.92 -7.40 7.40
N TYR A 164 20.77 -7.65 6.09
CA TYR A 164 20.07 -6.75 5.18
C TYR A 164 18.58 -6.62 5.56
N LEU A 165 17.88 -7.73 5.73
CA LEU A 165 16.45 -7.73 6.11
C LEU A 165 16.22 -7.01 7.45
N ASN A 166 17.11 -7.22 8.43
CA ASN A 166 17.02 -6.51 9.70
C ASN A 166 17.30 -5.01 9.55
N PHE A 167 18.22 -4.64 8.67
CA PHE A 167 18.51 -3.24 8.36
C PHE A 167 17.28 -2.55 7.76
N ILE A 168 16.71 -3.07 6.67
CA ILE A 168 15.54 -2.47 6.01
C ILE A 168 14.26 -2.54 6.88
N LYS A 169 14.21 -3.45 7.86
CA LYS A 169 13.15 -3.51 8.87
C LYS A 169 13.23 -2.33 9.84
N THR A 170 14.43 -2.03 10.33
CA THR A 170 14.64 -1.10 11.46
C THR A 170 14.99 0.33 11.05
N LYS A 171 15.67 0.50 9.91
CA LYS A 171 16.12 1.81 9.44
C LYS A 171 15.07 2.51 8.58
N PRO A 172 15.11 3.84 8.43
CA PRO A 172 14.26 4.57 7.48
C PRO A 172 14.38 3.98 6.06
N MET A 173 13.30 4.09 5.25
CA MET A 173 13.32 3.54 3.88
C MET A 173 14.34 4.25 2.98
N GLU A 174 14.61 5.51 3.24
CA GLU A 174 15.63 6.33 2.56
C GLU A 174 17.03 5.73 2.72
N ASP A 175 17.29 5.07 3.84
CA ASP A 175 18.58 4.44 4.11
C ASP A 175 18.76 3.10 3.36
N ALA A 176 17.69 2.49 2.92
CA ALA A 176 17.73 1.20 2.22
C ALA A 176 18.60 1.26 0.95
N GLU A 177 18.65 2.41 0.28
CA GLU A 177 19.44 2.62 -0.92
C GLU A 177 20.96 2.70 -0.67
N LYS A 178 21.38 2.92 0.58
CA LYS A 178 22.80 2.98 0.96
C LYS A 178 23.48 1.62 0.88
N ILE A 179 22.71 0.54 0.89
CA ILE A 179 23.24 -0.82 0.78
C ILE A 179 23.24 -1.24 -0.68
N CYS A 180 24.43 -1.52 -1.22
CA CYS A 180 24.58 -2.08 -2.55
C CYS A 180 24.58 -3.61 -2.45
N LEU A 181 23.56 -4.23 -3.03
CA LEU A 181 23.50 -5.66 -3.29
C LEU A 181 23.80 -5.90 -4.77
N SER A 182 24.41 -7.03 -5.10
CA SER A 182 24.49 -7.48 -6.49
C SER A 182 23.09 -7.87 -7.00
N MET A 183 22.92 -7.94 -8.32
CA MET A 183 21.63 -8.35 -8.92
C MET A 183 21.18 -9.75 -8.46
N GLU A 184 22.11 -10.66 -8.20
CA GLU A 184 21.80 -12.00 -7.68
C GLU A 184 21.31 -11.93 -6.23
N GLU A 185 21.97 -11.13 -5.41
CA GLU A 185 21.58 -10.93 -4.01
C GLU A 185 20.20 -10.27 -3.90
N GLU A 186 19.89 -9.29 -4.73
CA GLU A 186 18.59 -8.67 -4.80
C GLU A 186 17.48 -9.68 -5.14
N ARG A 187 17.73 -10.55 -6.13
CA ARG A 187 16.81 -11.66 -6.47
C ARG A 187 16.59 -12.64 -5.32
N ASN A 188 17.65 -12.95 -4.56
CA ASN A 188 17.55 -13.83 -3.41
C ASN A 188 16.71 -13.17 -2.28
N VAL A 189 16.92 -11.88 -2.03
CA VAL A 189 16.08 -11.10 -1.10
C VAL A 189 14.62 -11.11 -1.55
N ASP A 190 14.36 -10.88 -2.83
CA ASP A 190 12.99 -10.92 -3.37
C ASP A 190 12.33 -12.29 -3.15
N ARG A 191 13.07 -13.41 -3.37
CA ARG A 191 12.53 -14.74 -3.10
C ARG A 191 12.19 -14.95 -1.63
N ILE A 192 13.01 -14.44 -0.72
CA ILE A 192 12.73 -14.49 0.73
C ILE A 192 11.46 -13.71 1.04
N ILE A 193 11.36 -12.48 0.55
CA ILE A 193 10.18 -11.62 0.76
C ILE A 193 8.93 -12.28 0.17
N GLN A 194 9.00 -12.86 -1.03
CA GLN A 194 7.86 -13.56 -1.62
C GLN A 194 7.40 -14.76 -0.77
N ARG A 195 8.32 -15.50 -0.17
CA ARG A 195 7.95 -16.56 0.78
C ARG A 195 7.24 -15.99 2.00
N LEU A 196 7.75 -14.91 2.60
CA LEU A 196 7.10 -14.25 3.74
C LEU A 196 5.68 -13.79 3.39
N LEU A 197 5.47 -13.27 2.17
CA LEU A 197 4.15 -12.86 1.67
C LEU A 197 3.17 -14.02 1.46
N GLN A 198 3.63 -15.27 1.40
CA GLN A 198 2.76 -16.45 1.33
C GLN A 198 2.23 -16.88 2.70
N TYR A 199 2.91 -16.48 3.78
CA TYR A 199 2.52 -16.79 5.16
C TYR A 199 1.69 -15.65 5.81
N ALA A 200 1.51 -14.53 5.11
CA ALA A 200 0.72 -13.39 5.54
C ALA A 200 -0.69 -13.44 4.94
#